data_22880fac375d1d913bf6ba3a423efe74
#
_entry.id   22880fac375d1d913bf6ba3a423efe74
#
_cell.length_a   1.000
_cell.length_b   1.000
_cell.length_c   1.000
_cell.angle_alpha   90.00
_cell.angle_beta   90.00
_cell.angle_gamma   90.00
#
_symmetry.space_group_name_H-M   'P 1'
#
loop_
_entity.id
_entity.type
_entity.pdbx_description
1 polymer ?
#
loop_
_entity_poly.entity_id
_entity_poly.type
_entity_poly.pdbx_seq_one_letter_code
_entity_poly.pdbx_strand_id
1 'polypeptide(L)'
;MKITIRQVRGGSGVDVWADNTCRGIRRSGHECNLDLCSGVYQFVPMPAYFKKKIPRSDIIHSNSWNAFAFKNETPLVVTEHHVVHDPAYDPYRTVPQKAFHRWIYRCEKKSFEVADAVTCDCEYTRKKLEEVFGYFNAHLVYVGIDESLFRPFTPEKVTVDIPGAKTVLFFGGNLSRRKGADLLPMIMKKLGDDFLLLVTSGQKQGLVLGSSNIVNLGRLMSDQLVEIYNRCDIFLTPSRLEGFGLSVAEAMSCGKPVVATNCSSLPELVVDGKGGFLCRIDDVNDFAEKIRHLAADENLRWEMGVFNRKRVKEKFTIQKMTNGYLDVYNQLIR
;
A
#
# COMPACT_ATOMS: atom_id res chain seq x y z
N MET A 1 0.87 -5.95 27.19
CA MET A 1 1.00 -7.11 26.28
C MET A 1 2.35 -7.09 25.62
N LYS A 2 2.84 -8.27 25.29
CA LYS A 2 4.04 -8.47 24.49
C LYS A 2 3.66 -9.09 23.14
N ILE A 3 3.86 -8.38 22.07
CA ILE A 3 3.47 -8.75 20.72
C ILE A 3 4.72 -9.05 19.88
N THR A 4 4.72 -10.12 19.11
CA THR A 4 5.75 -10.37 18.09
C THR A 4 5.11 -10.28 16.71
N ILE A 5 5.54 -9.26 15.92
CA ILE A 5 5.23 -9.20 14.49
C ILE A 5 6.32 -10.00 13.78
N ARG A 6 5.91 -11.12 13.15
CA ARG A 6 6.83 -12.02 12.47
C ARG A 6 6.37 -12.25 11.04
N GLN A 7 7.24 -11.92 10.10
CA GLN A 7 6.95 -12.13 8.69
C GLN A 7 8.20 -12.29 7.85
N VAL A 8 8.03 -12.74 6.62
CA VAL A 8 9.08 -12.77 5.62
C VAL A 8 9.22 -11.37 5.01
N ARG A 9 10.46 -10.87 4.96
CA ARG A 9 10.76 -9.56 4.36
C ARG A 9 10.37 -9.55 2.88
N GLY A 10 9.45 -8.67 2.52
CA GLY A 10 8.92 -8.53 1.16
C GLY A 10 9.58 -7.42 0.34
N GLY A 11 10.29 -6.50 0.98
CA GLY A 11 10.84 -5.30 0.34
C GLY A 11 9.76 -4.37 -0.21
N SER A 12 8.59 -4.33 0.42
CA SER A 12 7.38 -3.68 -0.09
C SER A 12 6.57 -3.01 1.01
N GLY A 13 5.37 -2.56 0.69
CA GLY A 13 4.42 -1.96 1.65
C GLY A 13 4.13 -2.80 2.88
N VAL A 14 4.26 -4.13 2.79
CA VAL A 14 4.08 -5.04 3.94
C VAL A 14 5.16 -4.83 5.01
N ASP A 15 6.39 -4.54 4.61
CA ASP A 15 7.48 -4.23 5.58
C ASP A 15 7.22 -2.87 6.26
N VAL A 16 6.70 -1.89 5.52
CA VAL A 16 6.28 -0.58 6.07
C VAL A 16 5.12 -0.75 7.05
N TRP A 17 4.13 -1.56 6.70
CA TRP A 17 3.03 -1.91 7.59
C TRP A 17 3.53 -2.54 8.91
N ALA A 18 4.44 -3.49 8.83
CA ALA A 18 4.97 -4.17 10.01
C ALA A 18 5.73 -3.20 10.94
N ASP A 19 6.56 -2.31 10.37
CA ASP A 19 7.28 -1.29 11.13
C ASP A 19 6.31 -0.28 11.77
N ASN A 20 5.35 0.24 11.01
CA ASN A 20 4.34 1.18 11.49
C ASN A 20 3.51 0.55 12.61
N THR A 21 3.10 -0.71 12.47
CA THR A 21 2.33 -1.45 13.48
C THR A 21 3.15 -1.61 14.75
N CYS A 22 4.41 -2.04 14.64
CA CYS A 22 5.29 -2.21 15.80
C CYS A 22 5.56 -0.88 16.51
N ARG A 23 5.80 0.20 15.77
CA ARG A 23 5.96 1.55 16.34
C ARG A 23 4.70 2.02 17.07
N GLY A 24 3.52 1.81 16.47
CA GLY A 24 2.23 2.18 17.07
C GLY A 24 1.98 1.43 18.37
N ILE A 25 2.20 0.11 18.40
CA ILE A 25 2.07 -0.73 19.58
C ILE A 25 2.99 -0.24 20.72
N ARG A 26 4.24 0.08 20.41
CA ARG A 26 5.20 0.62 21.41
C ARG A 26 4.76 1.98 21.94
N ARG A 27 4.28 2.88 21.07
CA ARG A 27 3.73 4.21 21.49
C ARG A 27 2.49 4.07 22.36
N SER A 28 1.76 2.97 22.26
CA SER A 28 0.59 2.68 23.10
C SER A 28 0.94 1.97 24.43
N GLY A 29 2.23 1.91 24.81
CA GLY A 29 2.68 1.37 26.09
C GLY A 29 2.82 -0.16 26.13
N HIS A 30 2.88 -0.83 24.97
CA HIS A 30 3.05 -2.27 24.87
C HIS A 30 4.43 -2.66 24.35
N GLU A 31 4.92 -3.86 24.66
CA GLU A 31 6.13 -4.40 24.06
C GLU A 31 5.84 -4.92 22.64
N CYS A 32 6.63 -4.53 21.67
CA CYS A 32 6.56 -5.08 20.33
C CYS A 32 7.94 -5.49 19.82
N ASN A 33 8.06 -6.74 19.38
CA ASN A 33 9.24 -7.28 18.71
C ASN A 33 8.94 -7.44 17.22
N LEU A 34 9.79 -6.85 16.36
CA LEU A 34 9.71 -7.00 14.91
C LEU A 34 10.75 -8.04 14.45
N ASP A 35 10.27 -9.21 14.04
CA ASP A 35 11.09 -10.33 13.57
C ASP A 35 10.88 -10.56 12.07
N LEU A 36 11.74 -9.92 11.26
CA LEU A 36 11.72 -10.04 9.80
C LEU A 36 12.63 -11.19 9.35
N CYS A 37 12.01 -12.27 8.86
CA CYS A 37 12.72 -13.38 8.25
C CYS A 37 13.28 -13.03 6.86
N SER A 38 14.33 -13.72 6.42
CA SER A 38 14.94 -13.49 5.10
C SER A 38 13.93 -13.69 3.95
N GLY A 39 13.95 -12.82 2.94
CA GLY A 39 13.08 -12.89 1.76
C GLY A 39 13.22 -14.19 0.95
N VAL A 40 14.32 -14.92 1.08
CA VAL A 40 14.51 -16.24 0.44
C VAL A 40 13.42 -17.24 0.86
N TYR A 41 12.89 -17.09 2.06
CA TYR A 41 11.84 -17.98 2.58
C TYR A 41 10.45 -17.81 1.92
N GLN A 42 10.28 -16.83 1.04
CA GLN A 42 9.08 -16.78 0.19
C GLN A 42 8.96 -17.98 -0.75
N PHE A 43 10.10 -18.58 -1.12
CA PHE A 43 10.19 -19.65 -2.13
C PHE A 43 10.50 -21.04 -1.57
N VAL A 44 10.98 -21.11 -0.32
CA VAL A 44 11.42 -22.37 0.30
C VAL A 44 10.44 -22.77 1.39
N PRO A 45 9.82 -23.96 1.26
CA PRO A 45 8.88 -24.41 2.29
C PRO A 45 9.59 -24.73 3.60
N MET A 46 9.10 -24.13 4.66
CA MET A 46 8.91 -24.62 6.01
C MET A 46 10.10 -25.00 6.92
N PRO A 47 11.05 -25.89 6.60
CA PRO A 47 11.99 -26.37 7.63
C PRO A 47 12.86 -25.28 8.26
N ALA A 48 13.12 -24.20 7.53
CA ALA A 48 13.93 -23.08 8.01
C ALA A 48 13.21 -22.20 9.04
N TYR A 49 11.87 -22.15 9.01
CA TYR A 49 11.07 -21.41 9.99
C TYR A 49 11.06 -22.06 11.36
N PHE A 50 11.08 -23.41 11.41
CA PHE A 50 11.02 -24.18 12.66
C PHE A 50 12.30 -24.09 13.49
N LYS A 51 13.43 -23.69 12.88
CA LYS A 51 14.72 -23.57 13.57
C LYS A 51 14.87 -22.31 14.41
N LYS A 52 14.09 -21.26 14.15
CA LYS A 52 14.19 -19.99 14.87
C LYS A 52 13.17 -19.93 16.00
N LYS A 53 13.62 -19.98 17.26
CA LYS A 53 12.75 -19.76 18.42
C LYS A 53 11.99 -18.44 18.28
N ILE A 54 10.67 -18.50 18.41
CA ILE A 54 9.83 -17.30 18.53
C ILE A 54 10.01 -16.79 19.97
N PRO A 55 10.31 -15.48 20.17
CA PRO A 55 10.32 -14.91 21.51
C PRO A 55 9.01 -15.17 22.24
N ARG A 56 9.07 -15.41 23.55
CA ARG A 56 7.84 -15.55 24.36
C ARG A 56 7.01 -14.28 24.21
N SER A 57 5.78 -14.43 23.75
CA SER A 57 4.85 -13.35 23.43
C SER A 57 3.44 -13.74 23.83
N ASP A 58 2.61 -12.73 24.06
CA ASP A 58 1.17 -12.92 24.31
C ASP A 58 0.41 -13.10 22.98
N ILE A 59 0.92 -12.48 21.92
CA ILE A 59 0.37 -12.53 20.55
C ILE A 59 1.50 -12.68 19.52
N ILE A 60 1.28 -13.53 18.52
CA ILE A 60 2.05 -13.54 17.27
C ILE A 60 1.17 -12.91 16.17
N HIS A 61 1.71 -11.95 15.45
CA HIS A 61 1.02 -11.33 14.30
C HIS A 61 1.87 -11.49 13.04
N SER A 62 1.27 -11.94 11.94
CA SER A 62 1.96 -12.20 10.67
C SER A 62 1.09 -11.86 9.46
N ASN A 63 1.72 -11.71 8.29
CA ASN A 63 0.98 -11.70 7.02
C ASN A 63 0.50 -13.13 6.66
N SER A 64 -0.45 -13.23 5.72
CA SER A 64 -1.14 -14.47 5.35
C SER A 64 -0.25 -15.55 4.71
N TRP A 65 0.77 -15.17 3.94
CA TRP A 65 1.50 -16.09 3.05
C TRP A 65 2.17 -17.26 3.75
N ASN A 66 2.67 -17.06 4.98
CA ASN A 66 3.42 -18.09 5.70
C ASN A 66 3.05 -18.17 7.19
N ALA A 67 1.97 -17.51 7.62
CA ALA A 67 1.61 -17.40 9.03
C ALA A 67 1.40 -18.77 9.68
N PHE A 68 0.86 -19.76 8.95
CA PHE A 68 0.65 -21.11 9.45
C PHE A 68 1.94 -21.76 9.99
N ALA A 69 3.11 -21.35 9.48
CA ALA A 69 4.40 -21.86 9.95
C ALA A 69 4.80 -21.32 11.34
N PHE A 70 4.13 -20.29 11.82
CA PHE A 70 4.42 -19.64 13.10
C PHE A 70 3.42 -20.03 14.20
N LYS A 71 2.38 -20.80 13.87
CA LYS A 71 1.40 -21.29 14.85
C LYS A 71 2.05 -22.19 15.87
N ASN A 72 1.86 -21.84 17.13
CA ASN A 72 2.17 -22.62 18.33
C ASN A 72 1.03 -22.43 19.34
N GLU A 73 1.28 -22.54 20.63
CA GLU A 73 0.29 -22.32 21.69
C GLU A 73 -0.10 -20.84 21.85
N THR A 74 0.73 -19.91 21.36
CA THR A 74 0.44 -18.47 21.40
C THR A 74 -0.63 -18.11 20.35
N PRO A 75 -1.61 -17.27 20.69
CA PRO A 75 -2.59 -16.78 19.74
C PRO A 75 -1.94 -16.14 18.51
N LEU A 76 -2.41 -16.55 17.32
CA LEU A 76 -1.91 -16.10 16.02
C LEU A 76 -2.93 -15.21 15.33
N VAL A 77 -2.55 -13.95 15.08
CA VAL A 77 -3.29 -13.02 14.23
C VAL A 77 -2.67 -13.00 12.84
N VAL A 78 -3.51 -13.07 11.80
CA VAL A 78 -3.08 -13.10 10.40
C VAL A 78 -3.70 -11.94 9.65
N THR A 79 -2.87 -11.10 9.02
CA THR A 79 -3.34 -10.01 8.16
C THR A 79 -3.23 -10.39 6.68
N GLU A 80 -4.35 -10.25 5.96
CA GLU A 80 -4.39 -10.29 4.49
C GLU A 80 -4.26 -8.87 3.94
N HIS A 81 -3.21 -8.62 3.18
CA HIS A 81 -2.94 -7.31 2.59
C HIS A 81 -3.57 -7.12 1.21
N HIS A 82 -3.66 -8.17 0.42
CA HIS A 82 -4.39 -8.17 -0.85
C HIS A 82 -4.49 -9.58 -1.41
N VAL A 83 -5.66 -9.95 -1.85
CA VAL A 83 -5.92 -11.28 -2.41
C VAL A 83 -5.37 -11.35 -3.84
N VAL A 84 -4.18 -11.97 -3.98
CA VAL A 84 -3.52 -12.13 -5.30
C VAL A 84 -4.28 -13.08 -6.23
N HIS A 85 -5.28 -13.76 -5.72
CA HIS A 85 -6.14 -14.72 -6.46
C HIS A 85 -7.40 -14.06 -7.01
N ASP A 86 -7.57 -12.77 -6.81
CA ASP A 86 -8.69 -12.01 -7.37
C ASP A 86 -8.78 -12.22 -8.89
N PRO A 87 -9.92 -12.71 -9.42
CA PRO A 87 -10.12 -12.90 -10.86
C PRO A 87 -9.90 -11.63 -11.68
N ALA A 88 -10.19 -10.46 -11.11
CA ALA A 88 -9.94 -9.16 -11.75
C ALA A 88 -8.46 -8.94 -12.10
N TYR A 89 -7.55 -9.63 -11.42
CA TYR A 89 -6.11 -9.54 -11.68
C TYR A 89 -5.61 -10.55 -12.73
N ASP A 90 -6.40 -11.56 -13.08
CA ASP A 90 -5.99 -12.64 -13.99
C ASP A 90 -5.42 -12.19 -15.35
N PRO A 91 -5.98 -11.16 -16.02
CA PRO A 91 -5.46 -10.68 -17.31
C PRO A 91 -4.04 -10.09 -17.23
N TYR A 92 -3.61 -9.67 -16.06
CA TYR A 92 -2.34 -8.97 -15.83
C TYR A 92 -1.24 -9.87 -15.27
N ARG A 93 -1.54 -11.16 -14.99
CA ARG A 93 -0.60 -12.15 -14.46
C ARG A 93 0.10 -12.92 -15.56
N THR A 94 1.40 -13.10 -15.42
CA THR A 94 2.16 -14.03 -16.29
C THR A 94 1.88 -15.48 -15.90
N VAL A 95 2.17 -16.42 -16.82
CA VAL A 95 2.01 -17.88 -16.56
C VAL A 95 2.80 -18.34 -15.32
N PRO A 96 4.09 -17.96 -15.14
CA PRO A 96 4.83 -18.30 -13.92
C PRO A 96 4.19 -17.73 -12.65
N GLN A 97 3.65 -16.49 -12.70
CA GLN A 97 2.94 -15.89 -11.57
C GLN A 97 1.67 -16.69 -11.22
N LYS A 98 0.91 -17.14 -12.22
CA LYS A 98 -0.29 -17.97 -11.99
C LYS A 98 0.05 -19.27 -11.28
N ALA A 99 1.14 -19.93 -11.69
CA ALA A 99 1.62 -21.17 -11.06
C ALA A 99 2.07 -20.92 -9.60
N PHE A 100 2.86 -19.86 -9.38
CA PHE A 100 3.30 -19.47 -8.04
C PHE A 100 2.13 -19.07 -7.12
N HIS A 101 1.15 -18.33 -7.63
CA HIS A 101 -0.03 -17.95 -6.86
C HIS A 101 -0.88 -19.14 -6.44
N ARG A 102 -0.96 -20.25 -7.24
CA ARG A 102 -1.63 -21.48 -6.79
C ARG A 102 -0.97 -22.09 -5.55
N TRP A 103 0.36 -21.97 -5.44
CA TRP A 103 1.07 -22.36 -4.23
C TRP A 103 0.75 -21.43 -3.07
N ILE A 104 0.78 -20.10 -3.30
CA ILE A 104 0.42 -19.11 -2.29
C ILE A 104 -1.00 -19.34 -1.76
N TYR A 105 -1.97 -19.63 -2.63
CA TYR A 105 -3.35 -19.96 -2.23
C TYR A 105 -3.43 -21.03 -1.14
N ARG A 106 -2.66 -22.11 -1.31
CA ARG A 106 -2.64 -23.21 -0.32
C ARG A 106 -2.02 -22.75 1.00
N CYS A 107 -1.00 -21.91 0.94
CA CYS A 107 -0.34 -21.38 2.13
C CYS A 107 -1.25 -20.41 2.89
N GLU A 108 -1.92 -19.49 2.18
CA GLU A 108 -2.88 -18.55 2.74
C GLU A 108 -4.07 -19.26 3.36
N LYS A 109 -4.68 -20.20 2.62
CA LYS A 109 -5.79 -21.01 3.14
C LYS A 109 -5.42 -21.70 4.45
N LYS A 110 -4.25 -22.34 4.49
CA LYS A 110 -3.75 -22.98 5.73
C LYS A 110 -3.50 -21.96 6.84
N SER A 111 -3.02 -20.75 6.51
CA SER A 111 -2.82 -19.69 7.49
C SER A 111 -4.13 -19.23 8.11
N PHE A 112 -5.19 -19.09 7.31
CA PHE A 112 -6.53 -18.71 7.79
C PHE A 112 -7.16 -19.83 8.64
N GLU A 113 -6.95 -21.10 8.28
CA GLU A 113 -7.46 -22.26 9.02
C GLU A 113 -6.87 -22.38 10.44
N VAL A 114 -5.60 -21.94 10.63
CA VAL A 114 -4.92 -22.06 11.94
C VAL A 114 -4.89 -20.75 12.73
N ALA A 115 -5.32 -19.64 12.12
CA ALA A 115 -5.36 -18.33 12.77
C ALA A 115 -6.43 -18.29 13.87
N ASP A 116 -6.12 -17.64 14.99
CA ASP A 116 -7.09 -17.34 16.05
C ASP A 116 -7.92 -16.09 15.70
N ALA A 117 -7.35 -15.18 14.87
CA ALA A 117 -8.08 -14.09 14.22
C ALA A 117 -7.45 -13.74 12.87
N VAL A 118 -8.28 -13.33 11.92
CA VAL A 118 -7.84 -12.81 10.63
C VAL A 118 -8.24 -11.34 10.52
N THR A 119 -7.32 -10.51 10.05
CA THR A 119 -7.55 -9.09 9.77
C THR A 119 -7.30 -8.79 8.29
N CYS A 120 -7.83 -7.69 7.79
CA CYS A 120 -7.61 -7.23 6.43
C CYS A 120 -7.51 -5.70 6.37
N ASP A 121 -6.83 -5.19 5.35
CA ASP A 121 -6.45 -3.79 5.21
C ASP A 121 -7.58 -2.88 4.70
N CYS A 122 -8.60 -3.44 4.05
CA CYS A 122 -9.71 -2.71 3.46
C CYS A 122 -10.96 -3.60 3.25
N GLU A 123 -12.11 -2.96 3.01
CA GLU A 123 -13.36 -3.65 2.75
C GLU A 123 -13.31 -4.50 1.47
N TYR A 124 -12.60 -4.01 0.46
CA TYR A 124 -12.39 -4.78 -0.77
C TYR A 124 -11.68 -6.12 -0.48
N THR A 125 -10.59 -6.08 0.28
CA THR A 125 -9.86 -7.31 0.68
C THR A 125 -10.74 -8.22 1.53
N ARG A 126 -11.58 -7.67 2.43
CA ARG A 126 -12.55 -8.45 3.22
C ARG A 126 -13.53 -9.21 2.34
N LYS A 127 -14.15 -8.54 1.35
CA LYS A 127 -15.04 -9.19 0.38
C LYS A 127 -14.32 -10.28 -0.42
N LYS A 128 -13.06 -10.04 -0.80
CA LYS A 128 -12.27 -11.04 -1.54
C LYS A 128 -11.88 -12.25 -0.69
N LEU A 129 -11.67 -12.09 0.62
CA LEU A 129 -11.52 -13.21 1.55
C LEU A 129 -12.77 -14.09 1.57
N GLU A 130 -13.96 -13.48 1.58
CA GLU A 130 -15.23 -14.21 1.50
C GLU A 130 -15.38 -14.93 0.15
N GLU A 131 -15.18 -14.23 -0.96
CA GLU A 131 -15.39 -14.75 -2.31
C GLU A 131 -14.39 -15.85 -2.71
N VAL A 132 -13.11 -15.70 -2.34
CA VAL A 132 -12.03 -16.58 -2.82
C VAL A 132 -11.74 -17.70 -1.84
N PHE A 133 -11.80 -17.44 -0.53
CA PHE A 133 -11.43 -18.41 0.51
C PHE A 133 -12.62 -18.91 1.34
N GLY A 134 -13.80 -18.33 1.19
CA GLY A 134 -14.97 -18.62 2.03
C GLY A 134 -14.77 -18.16 3.49
N TYR A 135 -13.94 -17.15 3.74
CA TYR A 135 -13.63 -16.66 5.08
C TYR A 135 -14.46 -15.41 5.40
N PHE A 136 -15.43 -15.50 6.32
CA PHE A 136 -16.42 -14.47 6.60
C PHE A 136 -16.17 -13.60 7.83
N ASN A 137 -15.19 -13.94 8.67
CA ASN A 137 -14.98 -13.32 9.98
C ASN A 137 -13.71 -12.45 10.05
N ALA A 138 -13.27 -11.86 8.93
CA ALA A 138 -12.10 -11.00 8.93
C ALA A 138 -12.42 -9.63 9.56
N HIS A 139 -11.58 -9.21 10.52
CA HIS A 139 -11.65 -7.87 11.12
C HIS A 139 -11.03 -6.84 10.19
N LEU A 140 -11.76 -5.77 9.91
CA LEU A 140 -11.22 -4.66 9.14
C LEU A 140 -10.34 -3.77 10.01
N VAL A 141 -9.07 -3.62 9.64
CA VAL A 141 -8.13 -2.70 10.26
C VAL A 141 -7.36 -1.98 9.16
N TYR A 142 -7.77 -0.75 8.84
CA TYR A 142 -7.09 0.03 7.81
C TYR A 142 -5.62 0.29 8.15
N VAL A 143 -4.76 0.26 7.12
CA VAL A 143 -3.33 0.53 7.30
C VAL A 143 -3.09 1.97 7.74
N GLY A 144 -2.19 2.14 8.70
CA GLY A 144 -1.84 3.45 9.25
C GLY A 144 -0.65 4.10 8.56
N ILE A 145 -0.81 5.39 8.27
CA ILE A 145 0.23 6.27 7.74
C ILE A 145 0.86 7.07 8.87
N ASP A 146 2.17 7.31 8.80
CA ASP A 146 2.83 8.27 9.70
C ASP A 146 2.52 9.70 9.23
N GLU A 147 1.42 10.24 9.74
CA GLU A 147 0.92 11.57 9.37
C GLU A 147 1.78 12.71 9.91
N SER A 148 2.72 12.43 10.80
CA SER A 148 3.72 13.39 11.25
C SER A 148 4.90 13.52 10.29
N LEU A 149 5.26 12.43 9.63
CA LEU A 149 6.26 12.39 8.56
C LEU A 149 5.66 12.88 7.24
N PHE A 150 4.58 12.26 6.79
CA PHE A 150 3.86 12.64 5.57
C PHE A 150 2.88 13.78 5.89
N ARG A 151 3.33 15.01 5.77
CA ARG A 151 2.54 16.21 6.04
C ARG A 151 2.85 17.32 5.03
N PRO A 152 1.94 18.27 4.81
CA PRO A 152 2.24 19.44 4.01
C PRO A 152 3.37 20.27 4.65
N PHE A 153 4.38 20.63 3.86
CA PHE A 153 5.43 21.58 4.22
C PHE A 153 6.14 22.09 2.96
N THR A 154 6.82 23.22 3.09
CA THR A 154 7.73 23.69 2.05
C THR A 154 9.13 23.22 2.39
N PRO A 155 9.81 22.44 1.53
CA PRO A 155 11.16 22.00 1.77
C PRO A 155 12.15 23.16 1.92
N GLU A 156 12.86 23.22 3.03
CA GLU A 156 13.91 24.24 3.21
C GLU A 156 15.12 24.01 2.30
N LYS A 157 15.38 22.75 1.98
CA LYS A 157 16.46 22.32 1.08
C LYS A 157 15.89 21.40 0.01
N VAL A 158 16.16 21.74 -1.24
CA VAL A 158 15.82 20.90 -2.39
C VAL A 158 16.90 19.84 -2.55
N THR A 159 16.53 18.56 -2.42
CA THR A 159 17.45 17.43 -2.55
C THR A 159 17.28 16.68 -3.87
N VAL A 160 16.13 16.85 -4.53
CA VAL A 160 15.81 16.24 -5.81
C VAL A 160 15.63 17.34 -6.86
N ASP A 161 16.44 17.30 -7.93
CA ASP A 161 16.26 18.22 -9.06
C ASP A 161 15.03 17.84 -9.87
N ILE A 162 14.09 18.78 -10.00
CA ILE A 162 12.91 18.64 -10.83
C ILE A 162 13.04 19.63 -11.99
N PRO A 163 13.17 19.15 -13.23
CA PRO A 163 13.22 20.02 -14.39
C PRO A 163 12.03 20.98 -14.40
N GLY A 164 12.24 22.22 -14.80
CA GLY A 164 11.19 23.24 -14.85
C GLY A 164 10.00 22.75 -15.68
N ALA A 165 8.89 22.50 -15.00
CA ALA A 165 7.65 22.02 -15.58
C ALA A 165 6.49 22.86 -15.08
N LYS A 166 5.41 22.92 -15.86
CA LYS A 166 4.22 23.69 -15.52
C LYS A 166 3.32 22.96 -14.54
N THR A 167 3.13 21.63 -14.75
CA THR A 167 2.37 20.77 -13.83
C THR A 167 3.15 19.48 -13.55
N VAL A 168 3.42 19.20 -12.28
CA VAL A 168 4.19 18.04 -11.82
C VAL A 168 3.25 16.96 -11.30
N LEU A 169 3.28 15.81 -11.96
CA LEU A 169 2.61 14.60 -11.52
C LEU A 169 3.59 13.69 -10.78
N PHE A 170 3.10 12.91 -9.82
CA PHE A 170 3.91 11.91 -9.15
C PHE A 170 3.23 10.54 -9.13
N PHE A 171 3.98 9.49 -9.49
CA PHE A 171 3.61 8.09 -9.34
C PHE A 171 4.60 7.40 -8.40
N GLY A 172 4.11 6.94 -7.26
CA GLY A 172 4.89 6.25 -6.24
C GLY A 172 4.67 4.73 -6.25
N GLY A 173 5.69 3.95 -6.59
CA GLY A 173 5.60 2.49 -6.51
C GLY A 173 6.42 1.73 -7.56
N ASN A 174 6.26 0.40 -7.57
CA ASN A 174 6.92 -0.47 -8.56
C ASN A 174 6.34 -0.26 -9.96
N LEU A 175 7.19 -0.16 -10.96
CA LEU A 175 6.79 -0.03 -12.36
C LEU A 175 6.31 -1.38 -12.92
N SER A 176 5.10 -1.79 -12.59
CA SER A 176 4.50 -3.07 -12.98
C SER A 176 3.14 -2.87 -13.66
N ARG A 177 2.70 -3.86 -14.45
CA ARG A 177 1.36 -3.85 -15.08
C ARG A 177 0.24 -3.81 -14.04
N ARG A 178 0.40 -4.46 -12.89
CA ARG A 178 -0.56 -4.37 -11.79
C ARG A 178 -0.78 -2.93 -11.32
N LYS A 179 0.31 -2.15 -11.27
CA LYS A 179 0.29 -0.73 -10.91
C LYS A 179 -0.07 0.21 -12.07
N GLY A 180 -0.38 -0.35 -13.26
CA GLY A 180 -0.72 0.45 -14.43
C GLY A 180 0.44 1.25 -15.02
N ALA A 181 1.70 0.85 -14.73
CA ALA A 181 2.87 1.58 -15.23
C ALA A 181 2.97 1.60 -16.75
N ASP A 182 2.39 0.63 -17.43
CA ASP A 182 2.27 0.56 -18.89
C ASP A 182 1.32 1.62 -19.47
N LEU A 183 0.44 2.22 -18.67
CA LEU A 183 -0.45 3.30 -19.08
C LEU A 183 0.22 4.68 -19.00
N LEU A 184 1.25 4.83 -18.15
CA LEU A 184 1.87 6.13 -17.88
C LEU A 184 2.39 6.83 -19.16
N PRO A 185 3.12 6.16 -20.07
CA PRO A 185 3.57 6.80 -21.31
C PRO A 185 2.40 7.25 -22.21
N MET A 186 1.32 6.50 -22.23
CA MET A 186 0.13 6.84 -23.04
C MET A 186 -0.62 8.04 -22.44
N ILE A 187 -0.74 8.10 -21.13
CA ILE A 187 -1.34 9.25 -20.41
C ILE A 187 -0.47 10.50 -20.67
N MET A 188 0.85 10.41 -20.48
CA MET A 188 1.77 11.53 -20.67
C MET A 188 1.82 12.02 -22.13
N LYS A 189 1.76 11.11 -23.11
CA LYS A 189 1.64 11.48 -24.53
C LYS A 189 0.38 12.29 -24.79
N LYS A 190 -0.75 11.95 -24.14
CA LYS A 190 -1.99 12.72 -24.29
C LYS A 190 -1.92 14.07 -23.59
N LEU A 191 -1.26 14.16 -22.45
CA LEU A 191 -1.12 15.41 -21.70
C LEU A 191 -0.22 16.43 -22.42
N GLY A 192 0.87 15.96 -23.04
CA GLY A 192 1.83 16.82 -23.75
C GLY A 192 2.94 17.38 -22.85
N ASP A 193 3.72 18.32 -23.40
CA ASP A 193 4.98 18.80 -22.80
C ASP A 193 4.79 19.82 -21.65
N ASP A 194 3.55 20.24 -21.39
CA ASP A 194 3.23 21.09 -20.24
C ASP A 194 3.17 20.30 -18.90
N PHE A 195 3.33 18.99 -18.98
CA PHE A 195 3.27 18.08 -17.84
C PHE A 195 4.57 17.30 -17.68
N LEU A 196 4.98 17.12 -16.44
CA LEU A 196 6.10 16.27 -16.04
C LEU A 196 5.60 15.17 -15.09
N LEU A 197 5.93 13.93 -15.37
CA LEU A 197 5.66 12.82 -14.47
C LEU A 197 6.95 12.36 -13.80
N LEU A 198 7.00 12.46 -12.49
CA LEU A 198 8.02 11.86 -11.67
C LEU A 198 7.57 10.44 -11.27
N VAL A 199 8.46 9.46 -11.42
CA VAL A 199 8.19 8.09 -11.01
C VAL A 199 9.29 7.56 -10.10
N THR A 200 8.93 6.74 -9.14
CA THR A 200 9.91 5.94 -8.40
C THR A 200 9.98 4.54 -9.00
N SER A 201 11.16 3.93 -8.96
CA SER A 201 11.31 2.50 -9.20
C SER A 201 11.45 1.79 -7.85
N GLY A 202 10.66 0.72 -7.65
CA GLY A 202 10.82 -0.12 -6.47
C GLY A 202 12.13 -0.93 -6.52
N GLN A 203 12.24 -1.94 -5.66
CA GLN A 203 13.45 -2.80 -5.57
C GLN A 203 13.72 -3.65 -6.83
N LYS A 204 12.72 -3.86 -7.67
CA LYS A 204 12.85 -4.64 -8.92
C LYS A 204 12.89 -3.70 -10.11
N GLN A 205 13.78 -3.96 -11.07
CA GLN A 205 13.71 -3.33 -12.39
C GLN A 205 12.29 -3.51 -12.94
N GLY A 206 11.62 -2.40 -13.17
CA GLY A 206 10.28 -2.37 -13.74
C GLY A 206 10.29 -2.13 -15.25
N LEU A 207 9.12 -1.73 -15.78
CA LEU A 207 8.97 -1.32 -17.16
C LEU A 207 9.84 -0.08 -17.45
N VAL A 208 10.49 -0.07 -18.61
CA VAL A 208 11.19 1.12 -19.11
C VAL A 208 10.14 2.06 -19.70
N LEU A 209 10.03 3.26 -19.13
CA LEU A 209 9.09 4.29 -19.58
C LEU A 209 9.83 5.23 -20.53
N GLY A 210 9.72 4.99 -21.84
CA GLY A 210 10.37 5.82 -22.87
C GLY A 210 9.55 7.04 -23.24
N SER A 211 9.62 8.11 -22.43
CA SER A 211 9.01 9.42 -22.77
C SER A 211 9.87 10.54 -22.21
N SER A 212 10.01 11.64 -22.96
CA SER A 212 10.83 12.81 -22.58
C SER A 212 10.30 13.54 -21.34
N ASN A 213 9.00 13.43 -21.07
CA ASN A 213 8.32 14.07 -19.95
C ASN A 213 8.04 13.09 -18.78
N ILE A 214 8.78 11.97 -18.70
CA ILE A 214 8.77 11.05 -17.56
C ILE A 214 10.18 10.93 -17.00
N VAL A 215 10.36 11.29 -15.73
CA VAL A 215 11.63 11.20 -15.00
C VAL A 215 11.55 10.10 -13.96
N ASN A 216 12.42 9.11 -14.08
CA ASN A 216 12.55 8.05 -13.09
C ASN A 216 13.59 8.46 -12.05
N LEU A 217 13.14 8.70 -10.82
CA LEU A 217 13.96 9.11 -9.69
C LEU A 217 14.65 7.93 -8.98
N GLY A 218 14.42 6.71 -9.47
CA GLY A 218 14.95 5.52 -8.81
C GLY A 218 14.27 5.23 -7.46
N ARG A 219 15.04 4.67 -6.54
CA ARG A 219 14.60 4.44 -5.17
C ARG A 219 14.92 5.65 -4.31
N LEU A 220 13.91 6.20 -3.67
CA LEU A 220 14.05 7.35 -2.77
C LEU A 220 14.11 6.89 -1.30
N MET A 221 14.83 7.64 -0.51
CA MET A 221 14.77 7.58 0.97
C MET A 221 13.49 8.29 1.45
N SER A 222 13.12 8.06 2.70
CA SER A 222 11.83 8.57 3.21
C SER A 222 11.73 10.10 3.18
N ASP A 223 12.80 10.82 3.47
CA ASP A 223 12.88 12.28 3.41
C ASP A 223 12.72 12.81 1.96
N GLN A 224 13.42 12.20 1.02
CA GLN A 224 13.30 12.51 -0.40
C GLN A 224 11.88 12.20 -0.93
N LEU A 225 11.29 11.08 -0.49
CA LEU A 225 9.94 10.72 -0.87
C LEU A 225 8.92 11.76 -0.37
N VAL A 226 9.05 12.19 0.87
CA VAL A 226 8.19 13.25 1.44
C VAL A 226 8.38 14.57 0.70
N GLU A 227 9.61 14.94 0.31
CA GLU A 227 9.90 16.10 -0.53
C GLU A 227 9.11 16.01 -1.86
N ILE A 228 9.18 14.89 -2.57
CA ILE A 228 8.50 14.70 -3.85
C ILE A 228 6.98 14.78 -3.70
N TYR A 229 6.40 14.17 -2.67
CA TYR A 229 4.97 14.33 -2.39
C TYR A 229 4.60 15.80 -2.19
N ASN A 230 5.43 16.61 -1.54
CA ASN A 230 5.12 18.02 -1.31
C ASN A 230 5.33 18.90 -2.55
N ARG A 231 6.22 18.50 -3.47
CA ARG A 231 6.54 19.26 -4.69
C ARG A 231 5.68 18.89 -5.90
N CYS A 232 5.01 17.75 -5.89
CA CYS A 232 4.06 17.43 -6.95
C CYS A 232 2.75 18.21 -6.78
N ASP A 233 2.05 18.45 -7.89
CA ASP A 233 0.72 19.06 -7.92
C ASP A 233 -0.38 18.03 -7.75
N ILE A 234 -0.21 16.85 -8.37
CA ILE A 234 -1.22 15.79 -8.45
C ILE A 234 -0.54 14.44 -8.26
N PHE A 235 -1.10 13.58 -7.42
CA PHE A 235 -0.68 12.19 -7.32
C PHE A 235 -1.47 11.33 -8.31
N LEU A 236 -0.75 10.57 -9.14
CA LEU A 236 -1.33 9.72 -10.19
C LEU A 236 -1.13 8.24 -9.86
N THR A 237 -2.20 7.44 -9.90
CA THR A 237 -2.12 5.99 -9.72
C THR A 237 -3.13 5.23 -10.58
N PRO A 238 -2.74 4.77 -11.79
CA PRO A 238 -3.59 3.99 -12.68
C PRO A 238 -3.57 2.49 -12.35
N SER A 239 -3.48 2.16 -11.06
CA SER A 239 -3.38 0.78 -10.58
C SER A 239 -4.62 -0.04 -10.90
N ARG A 240 -4.44 -1.30 -11.28
CA ARG A 240 -5.51 -2.26 -11.58
C ARG A 240 -5.90 -3.13 -10.37
N LEU A 241 -4.99 -3.20 -9.39
CA LEU A 241 -5.24 -3.88 -8.11
C LEU A 241 -4.35 -3.28 -7.02
N GLU A 242 -4.99 -2.86 -5.94
CA GLU A 242 -4.34 -2.42 -4.70
C GLU A 242 -4.90 -3.19 -3.50
N GLY A 243 -4.03 -3.51 -2.55
CA GLY A 243 -4.47 -4.00 -1.25
C GLY A 243 -5.08 -2.87 -0.43
N PHE A 244 -4.26 -1.87 -0.11
CA PHE A 244 -4.72 -0.65 0.56
C PHE A 244 -4.42 0.60 -0.28
N GLY A 245 -3.20 0.77 -0.78
CA GLY A 245 -2.75 1.95 -1.49
C GLY A 245 -1.96 2.91 -0.60
N LEU A 246 -0.91 2.41 0.07
CA LEU A 246 -0.04 3.20 0.96
C LEU A 246 0.41 4.52 0.31
N SER A 247 0.92 4.48 -0.92
CA SER A 247 1.39 5.68 -1.63
C SER A 247 0.27 6.71 -1.88
N VAL A 248 -0.97 6.25 -2.07
CA VAL A 248 -2.14 7.12 -2.17
C VAL A 248 -2.40 7.81 -0.83
N ALA A 249 -2.42 7.05 0.25
CA ALA A 249 -2.65 7.60 1.59
C ALA A 249 -1.52 8.54 2.03
N GLU A 250 -0.27 8.28 1.64
CA GLU A 250 0.90 9.17 1.85
C GLU A 250 0.73 10.49 1.09
N ALA A 251 0.34 10.45 -0.19
CA ALA A 251 0.04 11.64 -1.00
C ALA A 251 -1.11 12.46 -0.39
N MET A 252 -2.20 11.79 -0.02
CA MET A 252 -3.34 12.40 0.68
C MET A 252 -2.91 13.03 2.00
N SER A 253 -2.01 12.39 2.73
CA SER A 253 -1.44 12.89 3.98
C SER A 253 -0.61 14.16 3.76
N CYS A 254 0.09 14.26 2.64
CA CYS A 254 0.79 15.48 2.20
C CYS A 254 -0.13 16.53 1.56
N GLY A 255 -1.44 16.34 1.61
CA GLY A 255 -2.41 17.31 1.09
C GLY A 255 -2.47 17.37 -0.43
N LYS A 256 -2.26 16.25 -1.13
CA LYS A 256 -2.32 16.21 -2.60
C LYS A 256 -3.64 15.66 -3.10
N PRO A 257 -4.23 16.26 -4.17
CA PRO A 257 -5.31 15.63 -4.90
C PRO A 257 -4.81 14.38 -5.61
N VAL A 258 -5.70 13.40 -5.76
CA VAL A 258 -5.36 12.09 -6.32
C VAL A 258 -6.18 11.82 -7.58
N VAL A 259 -5.52 11.38 -8.65
CA VAL A 259 -6.18 10.79 -9.81
C VAL A 259 -5.87 9.30 -9.82
N ALA A 260 -6.88 8.48 -9.60
CA ALA A 260 -6.74 7.05 -9.38
C ALA A 260 -7.73 6.24 -10.22
N THR A 261 -7.46 4.96 -10.43
CA THR A 261 -8.44 4.05 -11.03
C THR A 261 -9.58 3.76 -10.04
N ASN A 262 -10.81 3.69 -10.53
CA ASN A 262 -11.97 3.24 -9.75
C ASN A 262 -11.97 1.71 -9.62
N CYS A 263 -11.08 1.17 -8.82
CA CYS A 263 -10.97 -0.27 -8.58
C CYS A 263 -10.38 -0.61 -7.21
N SER A 264 -10.59 -1.84 -6.78
CA SER A 264 -10.07 -2.41 -5.53
C SER A 264 -10.29 -1.49 -4.31
N SER A 265 -9.26 -1.23 -3.51
CA SER A 265 -9.33 -0.37 -2.32
C SER A 265 -9.32 1.14 -2.62
N LEU A 266 -9.02 1.57 -3.85
CA LEU A 266 -8.85 2.98 -4.18
C LEU A 266 -10.09 3.84 -3.91
N PRO A 267 -11.34 3.39 -4.17
CA PRO A 267 -12.56 4.14 -3.81
C PRO A 267 -12.78 4.28 -2.30
N GLU A 268 -12.15 3.44 -1.48
CA GLU A 268 -12.20 3.56 -0.01
C GLU A 268 -11.30 4.69 0.50
N LEU A 269 -10.22 4.99 -0.22
CA LEU A 269 -9.29 6.08 0.08
C LEU A 269 -9.78 7.39 -0.53
N VAL A 270 -9.91 7.42 -1.85
CA VAL A 270 -10.23 8.62 -2.63
C VAL A 270 -11.74 8.77 -2.75
N VAL A 271 -12.27 9.88 -2.23
CA VAL A 271 -13.68 10.25 -2.45
C VAL A 271 -13.76 11.05 -3.75
N ASP A 272 -14.42 10.46 -4.74
CA ASP A 272 -14.55 11.06 -6.07
C ASP A 272 -15.17 12.47 -6.00
N GLY A 273 -14.56 13.42 -6.71
CA GLY A 273 -14.96 14.83 -6.73
C GLY A 273 -14.65 15.63 -5.45
N LYS A 274 -14.12 14.98 -4.37
CA LYS A 274 -13.77 15.68 -3.10
C LYS A 274 -12.29 15.58 -2.73
N GLY A 275 -11.69 14.41 -2.92
CA GLY A 275 -10.27 14.17 -2.63
C GLY A 275 -9.44 13.96 -3.90
N GLY A 276 -10.07 14.01 -5.04
CA GLY A 276 -9.50 13.74 -6.35
C GLY A 276 -10.53 13.14 -7.27
N PHE A 277 -10.08 12.40 -8.29
CA PHE A 277 -10.95 11.76 -9.26
C PHE A 277 -10.66 10.27 -9.41
N LEU A 278 -11.74 9.49 -9.57
CA LEU A 278 -11.70 8.07 -9.86
C LEU A 278 -11.99 7.84 -11.36
N CYS A 279 -11.01 7.33 -12.07
CA CYS A 279 -11.07 7.06 -13.50
C CYS A 279 -11.47 5.61 -13.80
N ARG A 280 -12.03 5.38 -14.95
CA ARG A 280 -12.30 4.03 -15.45
C ARG A 280 -11.00 3.27 -15.65
N ILE A 281 -11.02 1.96 -15.35
CA ILE A 281 -9.87 1.09 -15.51
C ILE A 281 -9.39 1.11 -16.96
N ASP A 282 -8.08 1.24 -17.17
CA ASP A 282 -7.40 1.28 -18.47
C ASP A 282 -7.83 2.42 -19.43
N ASP A 283 -8.60 3.39 -18.97
CA ASP A 283 -9.05 4.52 -19.81
C ASP A 283 -8.11 5.72 -19.73
N VAL A 284 -7.14 5.73 -20.64
CA VAL A 284 -6.13 6.81 -20.77
C VAL A 284 -6.77 8.20 -21.03
N ASN A 285 -7.93 8.24 -21.68
CA ASN A 285 -8.61 9.51 -21.96
C ASN A 285 -9.21 10.11 -20.71
N ASP A 286 -9.87 9.27 -19.91
CA ASP A 286 -10.46 9.67 -18.62
C ASP A 286 -9.38 10.22 -17.67
N PHE A 287 -8.24 9.52 -17.55
CA PHE A 287 -7.09 10.01 -16.79
C PHE A 287 -6.60 11.38 -17.29
N ALA A 288 -6.38 11.55 -18.59
CA ALA A 288 -5.87 12.79 -19.15
C ALA A 288 -6.86 13.96 -18.96
N GLU A 289 -8.17 13.71 -19.07
CA GLU A 289 -9.22 14.71 -18.82
C GLU A 289 -9.20 15.18 -17.37
N LYS A 290 -9.21 14.24 -16.41
CA LYS A 290 -9.22 14.56 -14.96
C LYS A 290 -7.95 15.27 -14.51
N ILE A 291 -6.80 14.87 -15.06
CA ILE A 291 -5.51 15.55 -14.79
C ILE A 291 -5.54 16.98 -15.31
N ARG A 292 -6.00 17.22 -16.55
CA ARG A 292 -6.11 18.59 -17.08
C ARG A 292 -7.07 19.45 -16.29
N HIS A 293 -8.19 18.88 -15.85
CA HIS A 293 -9.14 19.59 -15.01
C HIS A 293 -8.50 20.08 -13.70
N LEU A 294 -7.75 19.20 -13.01
CA LEU A 294 -7.00 19.58 -11.81
C LEU A 294 -5.86 20.57 -12.11
N ALA A 295 -5.15 20.40 -13.23
CA ALA A 295 -4.04 21.29 -13.59
C ALA A 295 -4.51 22.75 -13.81
N ALA A 296 -5.70 22.92 -14.37
CA ALA A 296 -6.28 24.23 -14.67
C ALA A 296 -6.81 24.98 -13.45
N ASP A 297 -7.04 24.30 -12.31
CA ASP A 297 -7.67 24.88 -11.11
C ASP A 297 -6.84 24.62 -9.85
N GLU A 298 -6.04 25.59 -9.44
CA GLU A 298 -5.20 25.52 -8.24
C GLU A 298 -6.04 25.50 -6.95
N ASN A 299 -7.15 26.26 -6.92
CA ASN A 299 -8.03 26.28 -5.75
C ASN A 299 -8.66 24.90 -5.52
N LEU A 300 -9.14 24.27 -6.59
CA LEU A 300 -9.67 22.90 -6.52
C LEU A 300 -8.62 21.90 -5.99
N ARG A 301 -7.36 22.00 -6.47
CA ARG A 301 -6.27 21.15 -5.97
C ARG A 301 -6.05 21.36 -4.48
N TRP A 302 -6.07 22.61 -4.03
CA TRP A 302 -5.90 22.95 -2.62
C TRP A 302 -7.05 22.42 -1.75
N GLU A 303 -8.31 22.64 -2.14
CA GLU A 303 -9.50 22.15 -1.44
C GLU A 303 -9.51 20.62 -1.29
N MET A 304 -9.21 19.91 -2.39
CA MET A 304 -9.09 18.47 -2.39
C MET A 304 -7.94 17.98 -1.50
N GLY A 305 -6.83 18.70 -1.49
CA GLY A 305 -5.70 18.43 -0.62
C GLY A 305 -6.04 18.57 0.87
N VAL A 306 -6.73 19.63 1.25
CA VAL A 306 -7.23 19.86 2.62
C VAL A 306 -8.18 18.73 3.05
N PHE A 307 -9.13 18.38 2.19
CA PHE A 307 -10.04 17.26 2.42
C PHE A 307 -9.29 15.94 2.67
N ASN A 308 -8.32 15.63 1.80
CA ASN A 308 -7.52 14.41 1.88
C ASN A 308 -6.72 14.33 3.18
N ARG A 309 -6.04 15.41 3.55
CA ARG A 309 -5.28 15.49 4.81
C ARG A 309 -6.19 15.24 6.02
N LYS A 310 -7.37 15.88 6.08
CA LYS A 310 -8.35 15.67 7.12
C LYS A 310 -8.78 14.21 7.19
N ARG A 311 -9.12 13.60 6.05
CA ARG A 311 -9.55 12.21 5.95
C ARG A 311 -8.48 11.23 6.46
N VAL A 312 -7.20 11.44 6.12
CA VAL A 312 -6.11 10.60 6.63
C VAL A 312 -6.02 10.70 8.16
N LYS A 313 -6.05 11.91 8.73
CA LYS A 313 -6.02 12.11 10.19
C LYS A 313 -7.19 11.43 10.90
N GLU A 314 -8.36 11.39 10.29
CA GLU A 314 -9.56 10.81 10.88
C GLU A 314 -9.58 9.28 10.80
N LYS A 315 -8.98 8.67 9.74
CA LYS A 315 -9.20 7.25 9.43
C LYS A 315 -7.93 6.41 9.31
N PHE A 316 -6.82 6.97 8.83
CA PHE A 316 -5.69 6.20 8.33
C PHE A 316 -4.37 6.52 9.03
N THR A 317 -4.40 6.88 10.31
CA THR A 317 -3.19 7.11 11.10
C THR A 317 -2.66 5.82 11.73
N ILE A 318 -1.36 5.79 12.05
CA ILE A 318 -0.77 4.68 12.81
C ILE A 318 -1.55 4.43 14.11
N GLN A 319 -2.01 5.48 14.80
CA GLN A 319 -2.77 5.33 16.04
C GLN A 319 -4.12 4.63 15.81
N LYS A 320 -4.84 4.96 14.73
CA LYS A 320 -6.12 4.31 14.39
C LYS A 320 -5.91 2.82 14.06
N MET A 321 -4.90 2.51 13.24
CA MET A 321 -4.52 1.14 12.94
C MET A 321 -4.17 0.37 14.22
N THR A 322 -3.34 0.96 15.07
CA THR A 322 -2.90 0.33 16.33
C THR A 322 -4.09 0.02 17.24
N ASN A 323 -5.01 0.97 17.41
CA ASN A 323 -6.21 0.75 18.23
C ASN A 323 -7.03 -0.42 17.69
N GLY A 324 -7.24 -0.50 16.37
CA GLY A 324 -7.94 -1.63 15.75
C GLY A 324 -7.27 -2.98 16.02
N TYR A 325 -5.94 -3.04 15.94
CA TYR A 325 -5.21 -4.28 16.28
C TYR A 325 -5.28 -4.60 17.77
N LEU A 326 -5.15 -3.61 18.65
CA LEU A 326 -5.26 -3.83 20.10
C LEU A 326 -6.65 -4.34 20.48
N ASP A 327 -7.72 -3.88 19.82
CA ASP A 327 -9.07 -4.40 20.03
C ASP A 327 -9.16 -5.90 19.68
N VAL A 328 -8.55 -6.32 18.56
CA VAL A 328 -8.48 -7.73 18.15
C VAL A 328 -7.65 -8.54 19.16
N TYR A 329 -6.47 -8.04 19.57
CA TYR A 329 -5.61 -8.76 20.51
C TYR A 329 -6.27 -8.94 21.87
N ASN A 330 -6.97 -7.92 22.38
CA ASN A 330 -7.68 -7.99 23.65
C ASN A 330 -8.81 -9.03 23.66
N GLN A 331 -9.39 -9.35 22.51
CA GLN A 331 -10.40 -10.42 22.40
C GLN A 331 -9.78 -11.81 22.52
N LEU A 332 -8.51 -11.98 22.16
CA LEU A 332 -7.82 -13.27 22.17
C LEU A 332 -7.13 -13.61 23.50
N ILE A 333 -6.87 -12.61 24.34
CA ILE A 333 -6.13 -12.80 25.62
C ILE A 333 -7.11 -12.91 26.81
N ARG A 334 -8.39 -12.72 26.57
CA ARG A 334 -9.44 -12.94 27.57
C ARG A 334 -9.72 -14.42 27.73
#